data_582a622e15ea226844e954297979d1b3
#
_entry.id   582a622e15ea226844e954297979d1b3
#
_cell.length_a   1.000
_cell.length_b   1.000
_cell.length_c   1.000
_cell.angle_alpha   90.00
_cell.angle_beta   90.00
_cell.angle_gamma   90.00
#
_symmetry.space_group_name_H-M   'P 1'
#
loop_
_entity.id
_entity.type
_entity.pdbx_description
1 polymer ?
#
loop_
_entity_poly.entity_id
_entity_poly.type
_entity_poly.pdbx_seq_one_letter_code
_entity_poly.pdbx_strand_id
1 'polypeptide(L)'
;LVGSEMCIRDRPVTGPNNRAYKSLSDMLKGKQGRFRQNLLGKRVDYSGRSVIVVGPELKMYQCGLPKEMALELFKPFVMKRLVDTNPTINIKSARKKVDRAEPEVWDALENVIQGHPVMLNRAPTLHRLGIQAFEPILVEGRAIKLHPLVCTAFNADFDGDQMAVHLPISAEAQAEARFLMLAANNLLKPSDGRPVAAVSYTHLTLPTKA
;
A
#
# COMPACT_ATOMS: atom_id res chain seq x y z
N LEU A 1 -8.12 -41.94 29.60
CA LEU A 1 -8.35 -40.63 28.92
C LEU A 1 -7.12 -39.76 28.80
N VAL A 2 -6.19 -39.80 29.77
CA VAL A 2 -4.93 -39.03 29.72
C VAL A 2 -3.99 -39.54 28.61
N GLY A 3 -4.02 -40.84 28.29
CA GLY A 3 -3.22 -41.41 27.22
C GLY A 3 -3.66 -41.01 25.81
N SER A 4 -4.94 -40.65 25.62
CA SER A 4 -5.45 -40.27 24.30
C SER A 4 -5.00 -38.87 23.85
N GLU A 5 -4.83 -37.91 24.77
CA GLU A 5 -4.34 -36.57 24.43
C GLU A 5 -2.85 -36.59 24.06
N MET A 6 -2.03 -37.39 24.71
CA MET A 6 -0.62 -37.58 24.33
C MET A 6 -0.50 -38.25 22.96
N CYS A 7 -1.32 -39.29 22.72
CA CYS A 7 -1.31 -39.99 21.42
C CYS A 7 -1.78 -39.10 20.26
N ILE A 8 -2.74 -38.22 20.48
CA ILE A 8 -3.21 -37.24 19.47
C ILE A 8 -2.14 -36.19 19.17
N ARG A 9 -1.32 -35.82 20.17
CA ARG A 9 -0.22 -34.87 19.98
C ARG A 9 0.95 -35.47 19.20
N ASP A 10 1.31 -36.70 19.53
CA ASP A 10 2.48 -37.37 18.96
C ASP A 10 2.21 -38.03 17.59
N ARG A 11 0.97 -38.47 17.37
CA ARG A 11 0.51 -39.04 16.09
C ARG A 11 -0.86 -38.49 15.73
N PRO A 12 -0.92 -37.33 15.10
CA PRO A 12 -2.19 -36.75 14.70
C PRO A 12 -2.95 -37.69 13.76
N VAL A 13 -4.23 -37.90 14.03
CA VAL A 13 -5.10 -38.65 13.12
C VAL A 13 -5.17 -37.90 11.79
N THR A 14 -4.83 -38.59 10.71
CA THR A 14 -4.82 -38.04 9.36
C THR A 14 -6.03 -38.48 8.57
N GLY A 15 -6.55 -37.60 7.72
CA GLY A 15 -7.57 -37.90 6.76
C GLY A 15 -7.03 -38.64 5.53
N PRO A 16 -7.92 -38.98 4.56
CA PRO A 16 -7.54 -39.73 3.35
C PRO A 16 -6.43 -39.09 2.53
N ASN A 17 -6.20 -37.79 2.67
CA ASN A 17 -5.17 -37.02 1.97
C ASN A 17 -3.91 -36.79 2.83
N ASN A 18 -3.64 -37.60 3.83
CA ASN A 18 -2.53 -37.46 4.78
C ASN A 18 -2.47 -36.08 5.51
N ARG A 19 -3.57 -35.34 5.54
CA ARG A 19 -3.69 -34.11 6.33
C ARG A 19 -4.19 -34.42 7.72
N ALA A 20 -3.47 -33.93 8.73
CA ALA A 20 -3.90 -34.02 10.12
C ALA A 20 -5.23 -33.27 10.33
N TYR A 21 -6.16 -33.91 11.04
CA TYR A 21 -7.36 -33.21 11.49
C TYR A 21 -6.99 -32.14 12.52
N LYS A 22 -7.60 -30.96 12.38
CA LYS A 22 -7.40 -29.86 13.31
C LYS A 22 -8.51 -29.84 14.36
N SER A 23 -8.13 -29.73 15.63
CA SER A 23 -9.04 -29.49 16.72
C SER A 23 -9.59 -28.05 16.66
N LEU A 24 -10.68 -27.76 17.38
CA LEU A 24 -11.18 -26.37 17.52
C LEU A 24 -10.10 -25.45 18.10
N SER A 25 -9.32 -25.95 19.07
CA SER A 25 -8.20 -25.20 19.63
C SER A 25 -7.14 -24.85 18.60
N ASP A 26 -6.81 -25.78 17.68
CA ASP A 26 -5.84 -25.53 16.61
C ASP A 26 -6.33 -24.54 15.56
N MET A 27 -7.66 -24.45 15.39
CA MET A 27 -8.26 -23.42 14.51
C MET A 27 -8.16 -22.01 15.08
N LEU A 28 -8.01 -21.88 16.39
CA LEU A 28 -7.92 -20.59 17.08
C LEU A 28 -6.46 -20.15 17.33
N LYS A 29 -5.56 -21.11 17.54
CA LYS A 29 -4.16 -20.88 17.89
C LYS A 29 -3.27 -20.63 16.67
N GLY A 30 -2.10 -20.00 16.94
CA GLY A 30 -1.03 -19.82 15.96
C GLY A 30 -1.27 -18.70 14.94
N LYS A 31 -0.34 -18.58 13.98
CA LYS A 31 -0.35 -17.52 12.96
C LYS A 31 -1.53 -17.63 11.99
N GLN A 32 -2.01 -18.85 11.74
CA GLN A 32 -3.14 -19.14 10.86
C GLN A 32 -4.45 -19.31 11.63
N GLY A 33 -4.44 -19.16 12.95
CA GLY A 33 -5.64 -19.23 13.78
C GLY A 33 -6.53 -18.00 13.59
N ARG A 34 -7.80 -18.16 13.95
CA ARG A 34 -8.82 -17.11 13.76
C ARG A 34 -8.48 -15.79 14.48
N PHE A 35 -7.86 -15.87 15.65
CA PHE A 35 -7.49 -14.66 16.39
C PHE A 35 -6.49 -13.80 15.62
N ARG A 36 -5.40 -14.38 15.11
CA ARG A 36 -4.37 -13.62 14.40
C ARG A 36 -4.73 -13.32 12.95
N GLN A 37 -5.46 -14.20 12.29
CA GLN A 37 -5.74 -14.07 10.87
C GLN A 37 -6.98 -13.21 10.55
N ASN A 38 -7.99 -13.22 11.43
CA ASN A 38 -9.28 -12.61 11.14
C ASN A 38 -9.75 -11.60 12.19
N LEU A 39 -9.27 -11.65 13.44
CA LEU A 39 -9.70 -10.77 14.50
C LEU A 39 -8.73 -9.60 14.69
N LEU A 40 -7.44 -9.87 14.91
CA LEU A 40 -6.43 -8.83 15.09
C LEU A 40 -6.02 -8.12 13.81
N GLY A 41 -6.30 -8.70 12.67
CA GLY A 41 -6.08 -8.12 11.35
C GLY A 41 -6.95 -8.79 10.32
N LYS A 42 -7.38 -8.04 9.32
CA LYS A 42 -8.21 -8.52 8.22
C LYS A 42 -7.56 -8.12 6.89
N ARG A 43 -7.91 -8.82 5.83
CA ARG A 43 -7.62 -8.34 4.48
C ARG A 43 -8.50 -7.14 4.21
N VAL A 44 -7.92 -6.09 3.64
CA VAL A 44 -8.62 -4.85 3.33
C VAL A 44 -8.67 -4.63 1.83
N ASP A 45 -9.79 -4.06 1.37
CA ASP A 45 -9.97 -3.63 -0.01
C ASP A 45 -9.21 -2.32 -0.26
N TYR A 46 -9.16 -1.88 -1.51
CA TYR A 46 -8.45 -0.66 -1.94
C TYR A 46 -6.98 -0.64 -1.52
N SER A 47 -6.34 -1.78 -1.61
CA SER A 47 -4.93 -1.95 -1.30
C SER A 47 -4.24 -2.82 -2.34
N GLY A 48 -2.99 -2.53 -2.57
CA GLY A 48 -2.14 -3.26 -3.49
C GLY A 48 -0.73 -3.40 -2.93
N ARG A 49 0.10 -4.18 -3.61
CA ARG A 49 1.50 -4.37 -3.25
C ARG A 49 2.35 -4.44 -4.50
N SER A 50 3.49 -3.75 -4.49
CA SER A 50 4.47 -3.82 -5.58
C SER A 50 5.88 -3.58 -5.07
N VAL A 51 6.85 -3.89 -5.94
CA VAL A 51 8.27 -3.60 -5.72
C VAL A 51 8.49 -2.09 -5.77
N ILE A 52 9.44 -1.60 -5.00
CA ILE A 52 9.85 -0.20 -4.99
C ILE A 52 11.12 0.02 -5.80
N VAL A 53 11.19 1.15 -6.47
CA VAL A 53 12.38 1.63 -7.17
C VAL A 53 12.65 3.09 -6.81
N VAL A 54 13.88 3.52 -6.99
CA VAL A 54 14.26 4.90 -6.71
C VAL A 54 13.63 5.86 -7.72
N GLY A 55 13.11 6.98 -7.23
CA GLY A 55 12.56 8.07 -8.04
C GLY A 55 13.13 9.42 -7.57
N PRO A 56 14.38 9.76 -7.93
CA PRO A 56 15.02 11.00 -7.47
C PRO A 56 14.37 12.26 -8.07
N GLU A 57 13.62 12.10 -9.16
CA GLU A 57 12.87 13.17 -9.82
C GLU A 57 11.61 13.60 -9.06
N LEU A 58 11.15 12.78 -8.12
CA LEU A 58 9.97 13.05 -7.32
C LEU A 58 10.25 14.06 -6.21
N LYS A 59 9.24 14.83 -5.85
CA LYS A 59 9.28 15.60 -4.61
C LYS A 59 9.10 14.67 -3.40
N MET A 60 9.61 15.08 -2.23
CA MET A 60 9.62 14.23 -1.04
C MET A 60 8.21 13.76 -0.59
N TYR A 61 7.19 14.55 -0.88
CA TYR A 61 5.79 14.21 -0.58
C TYR A 61 5.08 13.47 -1.71
N GLN A 62 5.77 13.17 -2.82
CA GLN A 62 5.23 12.49 -3.99
C GLN A 62 5.71 11.04 -4.05
N CYS A 63 4.85 10.18 -4.60
CA CYS A 63 5.21 8.82 -4.97
C CYS A 63 4.77 8.53 -6.41
N GLY A 64 5.57 7.75 -7.11
CA GLY A 64 5.21 7.26 -8.44
C GLY A 64 4.38 5.99 -8.33
N LEU A 65 3.11 6.05 -8.71
CA LEU A 65 2.21 4.91 -8.71
C LEU A 65 2.06 4.34 -10.12
N PRO A 66 2.27 3.01 -10.33
CA PRO A 66 2.03 2.38 -11.62
C PRO A 66 0.62 2.64 -12.14
N LYS A 67 0.47 3.00 -13.41
CA LYS A 67 -0.83 3.30 -14.03
C LYS A 67 -1.85 2.18 -13.87
N GLU A 68 -1.44 0.93 -14.11
CA GLU A 68 -2.32 -0.23 -13.97
C GLU A 68 -2.82 -0.41 -12.54
N MET A 69 -1.93 -0.23 -11.55
CA MET A 69 -2.29 -0.32 -10.14
C MET A 69 -3.20 0.84 -9.72
N ALA A 70 -2.91 2.06 -10.18
CA ALA A 70 -3.73 3.22 -9.91
C ALA A 70 -5.15 3.04 -10.45
N LEU A 71 -5.29 2.53 -11.67
CA LEU A 71 -6.60 2.27 -12.28
C LEU A 71 -7.45 1.30 -11.44
N GLU A 72 -6.83 0.23 -10.92
CA GLU A 72 -7.56 -0.73 -10.10
C GLU A 72 -7.93 -0.18 -8.72
N LEU A 73 -7.01 0.55 -8.07
CA LEU A 73 -7.27 1.17 -6.77
C LEU A 73 -8.35 2.25 -6.83
N PHE A 74 -8.28 3.12 -7.84
CA PHE A 74 -9.20 4.24 -8.00
C PHE A 74 -10.44 3.91 -8.85
N LYS A 75 -10.64 2.66 -9.22
CA LYS A 75 -11.72 2.19 -10.12
C LYS A 75 -13.11 2.79 -9.81
N PRO A 76 -13.62 2.77 -8.57
CA PRO A 76 -14.94 3.36 -8.29
C PRO A 76 -14.99 4.87 -8.45
N PHE A 77 -13.91 5.56 -8.13
CA PHE A 77 -13.83 7.02 -8.28
C PHE A 77 -13.78 7.42 -9.77
N VAL A 78 -13.04 6.68 -10.57
CA VAL A 78 -12.97 6.87 -12.03
C VAL A 78 -14.32 6.58 -12.67
N MET A 79 -14.99 5.49 -12.28
CA MET A 79 -16.36 5.19 -12.76
C MET A 79 -17.33 6.31 -12.43
N LYS A 80 -17.30 6.83 -11.20
CA LYS A 80 -18.11 7.96 -10.80
C LYS A 80 -17.83 9.17 -11.67
N ARG A 81 -16.54 9.52 -11.85
CA ARG A 81 -16.14 10.68 -12.66
C ARG A 81 -16.61 10.57 -14.10
N LEU A 82 -16.51 9.38 -14.71
CA LEU A 82 -16.99 9.15 -16.08
C LEU A 82 -18.50 9.33 -16.20
N VAL A 83 -19.27 8.89 -15.22
CA VAL A 83 -20.74 9.07 -15.20
C VAL A 83 -21.10 10.56 -14.99
N ASP A 84 -20.39 11.25 -14.09
CA ASP A 84 -20.62 12.68 -13.81
C ASP A 84 -20.28 13.57 -15.02
N THR A 85 -19.23 13.20 -15.78
CA THR A 85 -18.80 13.93 -16.99
C THR A 85 -19.73 13.69 -18.17
N ASN A 86 -20.24 12.47 -18.33
CA ASN A 86 -21.09 12.05 -19.43
C ASN A 86 -22.39 11.44 -18.92
N PRO A 87 -23.45 12.21 -18.74
CA PRO A 87 -24.74 11.72 -18.17
C PRO A 87 -25.41 10.61 -18.98
N THR A 88 -24.99 10.41 -20.24
CA THR A 88 -25.51 9.35 -21.11
C THR A 88 -24.88 7.99 -20.80
N ILE A 89 -23.79 7.93 -20.04
CA ILE A 89 -23.07 6.71 -19.71
C ILE A 89 -23.66 6.09 -18.44
N ASN A 90 -24.18 4.86 -18.57
CA ASN A 90 -24.63 4.09 -17.42
C ASN A 90 -23.42 3.46 -16.70
N ILE A 91 -23.54 3.19 -15.40
CA ILE A 91 -22.50 2.55 -14.55
C ILE A 91 -21.96 1.24 -15.17
N LYS A 92 -22.83 0.43 -15.79
CA LYS A 92 -22.41 -0.79 -16.50
C LYS A 92 -21.52 -0.49 -17.70
N SER A 93 -21.80 0.58 -18.43
CA SER A 93 -20.99 1.02 -19.56
C SER A 93 -19.68 1.62 -19.09
N ALA A 94 -19.69 2.45 -18.03
CA ALA A 94 -18.50 3.00 -17.42
C ALA A 94 -17.53 1.88 -16.96
N ARG A 95 -18.07 0.85 -16.32
CA ARG A 95 -17.26 -0.32 -15.91
C ARG A 95 -16.59 -1.02 -17.11
N LYS A 96 -17.32 -1.24 -18.20
CA LYS A 96 -16.76 -1.83 -19.41
C LYS A 96 -15.66 -0.96 -20.05
N LYS A 97 -15.82 0.36 -20.03
CA LYS A 97 -14.78 1.29 -20.51
C LYS A 97 -13.52 1.23 -19.65
N VAL A 98 -13.68 1.19 -18.31
CA VAL A 98 -12.55 1.03 -17.38
C VAL A 98 -11.84 -0.31 -17.57
N ASP A 99 -12.59 -1.41 -17.71
CA ASP A 99 -12.02 -2.75 -17.94
C ASP A 99 -11.28 -2.85 -19.29
N ARG A 100 -11.63 -2.01 -20.27
CA ARG A 100 -10.94 -1.91 -21.57
C ARG A 100 -9.81 -0.89 -21.59
N ALA A 101 -9.64 -0.12 -20.52
CA ALA A 101 -8.65 0.96 -20.40
C ALA A 101 -8.69 1.95 -21.60
N GLU A 102 -9.90 2.42 -21.96
CA GLU A 102 -10.09 3.39 -23.03
C GLU A 102 -9.34 4.71 -22.74
N PRO A 103 -8.94 5.51 -23.75
CA PRO A 103 -8.19 6.75 -23.52
C PRO A 103 -8.87 7.73 -22.57
N GLU A 104 -10.19 7.88 -22.62
CA GLU A 104 -10.97 8.74 -21.71
C GLU A 104 -10.83 8.36 -20.23
N VAL A 105 -10.51 7.09 -19.95
CA VAL A 105 -10.33 6.58 -18.59
C VAL A 105 -9.04 7.12 -17.98
N TRP A 106 -7.99 7.30 -18.76
CA TRP A 106 -6.72 7.84 -18.27
C TRP A 106 -6.83 9.30 -17.89
N ASP A 107 -7.54 10.11 -18.68
CA ASP A 107 -7.81 11.50 -18.36
C ASP A 107 -8.65 11.63 -17.08
N ALA A 108 -9.68 10.78 -16.95
CA ALA A 108 -10.50 10.73 -15.74
C ALA A 108 -9.68 10.29 -14.52
N LEU A 109 -8.78 9.32 -14.67
CA LEU A 109 -7.88 8.84 -13.60
C LEU A 109 -6.93 9.94 -13.14
N GLU A 110 -6.29 10.66 -14.05
CA GLU A 110 -5.39 11.77 -13.73
C GLU A 110 -6.11 12.86 -12.93
N ASN A 111 -7.32 13.23 -13.33
CA ASN A 111 -8.14 14.18 -12.59
C ASN A 111 -8.54 13.69 -11.18
N VAL A 112 -8.81 12.40 -11.03
CA VAL A 112 -9.20 11.80 -9.73
C VAL A 112 -8.03 11.71 -8.78
N ILE A 113 -6.84 11.42 -9.28
CA ILE A 113 -5.61 11.27 -8.48
C ILE A 113 -5.16 12.61 -7.91
N GLN A 114 -5.40 13.71 -8.64
CA GLN A 114 -5.03 15.04 -8.15
C GLN A 114 -5.71 15.34 -6.82
N GLY A 115 -4.89 15.58 -5.79
CA GLY A 115 -5.36 15.89 -4.46
C GLY A 115 -5.93 14.70 -3.66
N HIS A 116 -5.77 13.47 -4.11
CA HIS A 116 -6.16 12.28 -3.36
C HIS A 116 -4.91 11.55 -2.85
N PRO A 117 -4.56 11.66 -1.55
CA PRO A 117 -3.37 11.04 -1.01
C PRO A 117 -3.50 9.52 -0.99
N VAL A 118 -2.38 8.82 -1.12
CA VAL A 118 -2.27 7.38 -0.89
C VAL A 118 -1.31 7.12 0.26
N MET A 119 -1.52 6.04 1.00
CA MET A 119 -0.63 5.63 2.08
C MET A 119 0.27 4.50 1.61
N LEU A 120 1.57 4.63 1.86
CA LEU A 120 2.55 3.58 1.64
C LEU A 120 2.98 2.98 2.98
N ASN A 121 3.09 1.66 3.01
CA ASN A 121 3.54 0.90 4.17
C ASN A 121 4.60 -0.13 3.75
N ARG A 122 5.67 -0.23 4.53
CA ARG A 122 6.63 -1.33 4.45
C ARG A 122 6.57 -2.17 5.72
N ALA A 123 6.41 -3.47 5.57
CA ALA A 123 6.52 -4.42 6.68
C ALA A 123 8.00 -4.79 6.93
N PRO A 124 8.43 -4.92 8.20
CA PRO A 124 7.67 -4.73 9.43
C PRO A 124 7.48 -3.25 9.78
N THR A 125 6.29 -2.87 10.24
CA THR A 125 6.01 -1.52 10.72
C THR A 125 6.46 -1.39 12.18
N LEU A 126 7.67 -0.87 12.41
CA LEU A 126 8.28 -0.79 13.73
C LEU A 126 7.92 0.49 14.48
N HIS A 127 7.58 1.55 13.76
CA HIS A 127 7.22 2.86 14.30
C HIS A 127 6.23 3.58 13.37
N ARG A 128 5.66 4.68 13.81
CA ARG A 128 4.63 5.41 13.06
C ARG A 128 5.05 5.89 11.67
N LEU A 129 6.34 6.16 11.45
CA LEU A 129 6.86 6.58 10.14
C LEU A 129 6.97 5.42 9.13
N GLY A 130 6.72 4.17 9.55
CA GLY A 130 6.59 3.02 8.66
C GLY A 130 5.31 3.03 7.82
N ILE A 131 4.40 3.97 8.11
CA ILE A 131 3.22 4.28 7.28
C ILE A 131 3.22 5.78 7.06
N GLN A 132 3.30 6.22 5.81
CA GLN A 132 3.26 7.64 5.44
C GLN A 132 2.35 7.84 4.24
N ALA A 133 1.76 9.04 4.16
CA ALA A 133 0.96 9.44 3.03
C ALA A 133 1.79 10.20 1.99
N PHE A 134 1.42 10.04 0.73
CA PHE A 134 2.06 10.66 -0.41
C PHE A 134 1.01 11.12 -1.43
N GLU A 135 1.33 12.14 -2.20
CA GLU A 135 0.59 12.50 -3.39
C GLU A 135 1.04 11.61 -4.55
N PRO A 136 0.13 10.80 -5.13
CA PRO A 136 0.50 9.91 -6.22
C PRO A 136 0.68 10.65 -7.54
N ILE A 137 1.69 10.25 -8.29
CA ILE A 137 1.92 10.61 -9.69
C ILE A 137 1.92 9.33 -10.51
N LEU A 138 1.27 9.35 -11.66
CA LEU A 138 1.25 8.20 -12.55
C LEU A 138 2.61 7.98 -13.21
N VAL A 139 3.11 6.77 -13.12
CA VAL A 139 4.36 6.36 -13.76
C VAL A 139 4.16 5.12 -14.61
N GLU A 140 4.95 5.02 -15.67
CA GLU A 140 5.00 3.81 -16.49
C GLU A 140 5.76 2.70 -15.75
N GLY A 141 5.43 1.46 -16.07
CA GLY A 141 6.02 0.28 -15.44
C GLY A 141 5.13 -0.33 -14.37
N ARG A 142 5.70 -1.24 -13.57
CA ARG A 142 4.98 -1.99 -12.53
C ARG A 142 5.50 -1.74 -11.13
N ALA A 143 6.58 -0.97 -11.00
CA ALA A 143 7.21 -0.67 -9.73
C ALA A 143 6.77 0.70 -9.20
N ILE A 144 6.63 0.81 -7.88
CA ILE A 144 6.35 2.06 -7.20
C ILE A 144 7.65 2.87 -7.13
N LYS A 145 7.62 4.13 -7.58
CA LYS A 145 8.76 5.02 -7.41
C LYS A 145 8.67 5.75 -6.08
N LEU A 146 9.78 5.76 -5.36
CA LEU A 146 9.87 6.36 -4.03
C LEU A 146 11.06 7.31 -3.96
N HIS A 147 10.86 8.46 -3.31
CA HIS A 147 11.94 9.41 -3.11
C HIS A 147 12.98 8.85 -2.14
N PRO A 148 14.30 8.94 -2.44
CA PRO A 148 15.33 8.30 -1.64
C PRO A 148 15.39 8.79 -0.17
N LEU A 149 15.04 10.03 0.12
CA LEU A 149 15.08 10.58 1.49
C LEU A 149 14.06 9.93 2.45
N VAL A 150 12.95 9.37 1.95
CA VAL A 150 11.96 8.71 2.80
C VAL A 150 12.31 7.26 3.09
N CYS A 151 13.26 6.68 2.37
CA CYS A 151 13.67 5.28 2.56
C CYS A 151 14.19 5.01 3.97
N THR A 152 14.88 5.97 4.57
CA THR A 152 15.37 5.85 5.95
C THR A 152 14.24 5.67 6.95
N ALA A 153 13.11 6.38 6.77
CA ALA A 153 11.94 6.25 7.62
C ALA A 153 11.28 4.87 7.50
N PHE A 154 11.23 4.31 6.30
CA PHE A 154 10.69 2.98 6.04
C PHE A 154 11.69 1.85 6.33
N ASN A 155 12.96 2.17 6.56
CA ASN A 155 14.06 1.20 6.56
C ASN A 155 14.01 0.32 5.30
N ALA A 156 13.84 0.96 4.14
CA ALA A 156 13.63 0.32 2.85
C ALA A 156 14.87 0.43 1.96
N ASP A 157 15.17 -0.65 1.26
CA ASP A 157 16.23 -0.76 0.26
C ASP A 157 15.63 -1.04 -1.13
N PHE A 158 16.37 -0.70 -2.19
CA PHE A 158 15.92 -0.93 -3.57
C PHE A 158 16.48 -2.24 -4.16
N ASP A 159 16.67 -3.24 -3.33
CA ASP A 159 17.18 -4.58 -3.68
C ASP A 159 16.08 -5.60 -4.00
N GLY A 160 14.85 -5.14 -4.16
CA GLY A 160 13.67 -5.99 -4.40
C GLY A 160 12.61 -5.88 -3.30
N ASP A 161 12.77 -4.94 -2.38
CA ASP A 161 11.77 -4.65 -1.35
C ASP A 161 10.41 -4.32 -1.96
N GLN A 162 9.36 -4.73 -1.27
CA GLN A 162 7.98 -4.44 -1.63
C GLN A 162 7.32 -3.54 -0.59
N MET A 163 6.43 -2.67 -1.07
CA MET A 163 5.60 -1.85 -0.21
C MET A 163 4.12 -2.04 -0.53
N ALA A 164 3.30 -1.95 0.50
CA ALA A 164 1.86 -1.92 0.36
C ALA A 164 1.37 -0.49 0.12
N VAL A 165 0.37 -0.36 -0.74
CA VAL A 165 -0.35 0.89 -1.01
C VAL A 165 -1.76 0.76 -0.48
N HIS A 166 -2.24 1.76 0.23
CA HIS A 166 -3.62 1.83 0.73
C HIS A 166 -4.25 3.15 0.32
N LEU A 167 -5.52 3.08 -0.08
CA LEU A 167 -6.28 4.24 -0.51
C LEU A 167 -7.26 4.66 0.60
N PRO A 168 -7.13 5.85 1.21
CA PRO A 168 -8.14 6.39 2.11
C PRO A 168 -9.39 6.78 1.31
N ILE A 169 -10.57 6.28 1.71
CA ILE A 169 -11.82 6.45 0.96
C ILE A 169 -12.61 7.64 1.47
N SER A 170 -12.79 7.76 2.81
CA SER A 170 -13.60 8.82 3.41
C SER A 170 -12.87 10.16 3.40
N ALA A 171 -13.63 11.25 3.42
CA ALA A 171 -13.07 12.60 3.45
C ALA A 171 -12.24 12.85 4.72
N GLU A 172 -12.69 12.32 5.86
CA GLU A 172 -11.98 12.39 7.14
C GLU A 172 -10.64 11.65 7.07
N ALA A 173 -10.62 10.44 6.49
CA ALA A 173 -9.39 9.66 6.32
C ALA A 173 -8.41 10.35 5.36
N GLN A 174 -8.89 10.98 4.31
CA GLN A 174 -8.06 11.77 3.39
C GLN A 174 -7.49 13.01 4.07
N ALA A 175 -8.29 13.70 4.89
CA ALA A 175 -7.83 14.83 5.68
C ALA A 175 -6.75 14.41 6.68
N GLU A 176 -6.97 13.32 7.41
CA GLU A 176 -5.98 12.77 8.34
C GLU A 176 -4.69 12.37 7.62
N ALA A 177 -4.78 11.68 6.50
CA ALA A 177 -3.64 11.32 5.67
C ALA A 177 -2.85 12.56 5.23
N ARG A 178 -3.54 13.62 4.84
CA ARG A 178 -2.92 14.86 4.35
C ARG A 178 -2.30 15.69 5.47
N PHE A 179 -2.98 15.86 6.60
CA PHE A 179 -2.52 16.74 7.67
C PHE A 179 -1.53 16.06 8.62
N LEU A 180 -1.73 14.78 8.95
CA LEU A 180 -0.94 14.09 9.94
C LEU A 180 0.09 13.13 9.34
N MET A 181 -0.24 12.46 8.24
CA MET A 181 0.58 11.35 7.74
C MET A 181 1.43 11.70 6.52
N LEU A 182 1.26 12.89 5.92
CA LEU A 182 2.04 13.29 4.74
C LEU A 182 3.54 13.29 5.07
N ALA A 183 4.35 12.76 4.17
CA ALA A 183 5.80 12.66 4.37
C ALA A 183 6.46 14.02 4.66
N ALA A 184 5.97 15.11 4.06
CA ALA A 184 6.45 16.46 4.33
C ALA A 184 6.24 16.92 5.77
N ASN A 185 5.21 16.42 6.46
CA ASN A 185 4.90 16.79 7.84
C ASN A 185 5.65 15.93 8.86
N ASN A 186 6.30 14.85 8.43
CA ASN A 186 6.98 13.87 9.28
C ASN A 186 8.50 13.86 9.05
N LEU A 187 9.10 15.06 8.99
CA LEU A 187 10.53 15.24 8.75
C LEU A 187 11.39 14.93 9.98
N LEU A 188 10.81 15.01 11.17
CA LEU A 188 11.50 14.81 12.43
C LEU A 188 11.12 13.47 13.06
N LYS A 189 12.09 12.77 13.63
CA LYS A 189 11.86 11.56 14.39
C LYS A 189 11.08 11.88 15.66
N PRO A 190 10.02 11.14 15.98
CA PRO A 190 9.25 11.39 17.21
C PRO A 190 9.99 11.03 18.50
N SER A 191 11.09 10.27 18.42
CA SER A 191 11.87 9.83 19.59
C SER A 191 12.79 10.91 20.14
N ASP A 192 13.51 11.61 19.25
CA ASP A 192 14.61 12.51 19.61
C ASP A 192 14.52 13.87 18.92
N GLY A 193 13.51 14.10 18.08
CA GLY A 193 13.33 15.36 17.36
C GLY A 193 14.38 15.63 16.27
N ARG A 194 15.25 14.66 15.99
CA ARG A 194 16.27 14.81 14.93
C ARG A 194 15.65 14.57 13.56
N PRO A 195 16.24 15.13 12.50
CA PRO A 195 15.82 14.83 11.13
C PRO A 195 15.83 13.33 10.85
N VAL A 196 14.81 12.84 10.14
CA VAL A 196 14.71 11.43 9.75
C VAL A 196 15.84 11.04 8.78
N ALA A 197 16.17 11.94 7.86
CA ALA A 197 17.28 11.77 6.94
C ALA A 197 18.26 12.93 7.12
N ALA A 198 19.51 12.62 7.40
CA ALA A 198 20.59 13.59 7.34
C ALA A 198 21.05 13.71 5.88
N VAL A 199 20.72 14.82 5.25
CA VAL A 199 21.16 15.10 3.88
C VAL A 199 22.50 15.84 3.97
N SER A 200 23.58 15.18 3.54
CA SER A 200 24.83 15.87 3.29
C SER A 200 24.70 16.60 1.96
N TYR A 201 24.82 17.91 1.98
CA TYR A 201 24.75 18.75 0.76
C TYR A 201 25.76 18.35 -0.33
N THR A 202 26.84 17.67 0.04
CA THR A 202 27.85 17.17 -0.88
C THR A 202 27.33 16.11 -1.87
N HIS A 203 26.21 15.44 -1.59
CA HIS A 203 25.60 14.45 -2.47
C HIS A 203 24.51 15.02 -3.39
N LEU A 204 24.01 16.23 -3.12
CA LEU A 204 22.96 16.85 -3.93
C LEU A 204 23.53 17.76 -5.05
N THR A 205 24.75 18.15 -4.97
CA THR A 205 25.46 18.80 -6.06
C THR A 205 26.13 17.73 -6.92
N LEU A 206 25.36 17.07 -7.77
CA LEU A 206 25.95 16.46 -8.96
C LEU A 206 26.65 17.58 -9.72
N PRO A 207 27.95 17.47 -10.01
CA PRO A 207 28.61 18.45 -10.85
C PRO A 207 27.94 18.38 -12.21
N THR A 208 27.12 19.38 -12.54
CA THR A 208 26.77 19.70 -13.91
C THR A 208 28.09 20.09 -14.59
N LYS A 209 28.82 19.09 -15.05
CA LYS A 209 29.85 19.33 -16.03
C LYS A 209 29.16 19.68 -17.33
N ALA A 210 29.30 20.95 -17.66
CA ALA A 210 29.12 21.45 -19.01
C ALA A 210 29.98 20.65 -20.02
#